data_1e09b8b2c8b9e7e524c0d98fe1b86d08
#
_entry.id   1e09b8b2c8b9e7e524c0d98fe1b86d08
#
_cell.length_a   1.000
_cell.length_b   1.000
_cell.length_c   1.000
_cell.angle_alpha   90.00
_cell.angle_beta   90.00
_cell.angle_gamma   90.00
#
_symmetry.space_group_name_H-M   'P 1'
#
loop_
_entity.id
_entity.type
_entity.pdbx_description
1 polymer ?
#
loop_
_entity_poly.entity_id
_entity_poly.type
_entity_poly.pdbx_seq_one_letter_code
_entity_poly.pdbx_strand_id
1 'polypeptide(L)'
;VSVSSNGLNAHNFYCYINNQLLEYKKMIDLRDLFHGLQNQMLASLNVNREFIEHPGSKGEATEQHWIEFLRTYLPDRYKVDKAIVIDSTGNVSEQMDVVIYDAIYTPFIFRQNGFMYIPAESVYAVFEVKQDVKGHIEYAAQKVESVRTLKRTSIGMIDSGKTAAARPLTKIIGGILTTTSSYSGNNTVKVQLNNLKGLQTLDLGCLCDTGSFYVDYNETEPEGIAPTSNIEDNREYIRQVYESRKVKEVKFSDKEVSLFTFFLQLVNYLKYIGTVPAIDINAYLKAIHAKIDEDI
;
A
#
# COMPACT_ATOMS: atom_id res chain seq x y z
N VAL A 1 19.75 68.55 -38.36
CA VAL A 1 20.01 67.12 -38.21
C VAL A 1 18.90 66.51 -37.36
N SER A 2 17.90 65.92 -38.01
CA SER A 2 16.74 65.31 -37.36
C SER A 2 17.07 63.85 -37.01
N VAL A 3 16.97 63.52 -35.74
CA VAL A 3 17.06 62.12 -35.26
C VAL A 3 15.64 61.55 -35.26
N SER A 4 15.37 60.59 -36.12
CA SER A 4 14.13 59.85 -36.16
C SER A 4 14.09 58.88 -34.99
N SER A 5 13.15 59.03 -34.09
CA SER A 5 12.80 58.08 -33.04
C SER A 5 12.00 56.94 -33.67
N ASN A 6 12.63 55.79 -33.86
CA ASN A 6 11.93 54.56 -34.20
C ASN A 6 11.15 54.11 -32.94
N GLY A 7 9.86 54.45 -32.91
CA GLY A 7 8.92 53.94 -31.93
C GLY A 7 8.69 52.42 -32.15
N LEU A 8 9.33 51.61 -31.36
CA LEU A 8 8.89 50.22 -31.18
C LEU A 8 7.48 50.25 -30.61
N ASN A 9 6.53 49.79 -31.40
CA ASN A 9 5.11 49.83 -31.06
C ASN A 9 4.87 48.94 -29.84
N ALA A 10 4.34 49.50 -28.76
CA ALA A 10 4.08 48.78 -27.53
C ALA A 10 3.30 47.46 -27.74
N HIS A 11 2.50 47.44 -28.81
CA HIS A 11 1.76 46.24 -29.21
C HIS A 11 2.67 45.11 -29.67
N ASN A 12 3.76 45.39 -30.40
CA ASN A 12 4.74 44.36 -30.82
C ASN A 12 5.59 43.87 -29.65
N PHE A 13 5.85 44.71 -28.65
CA PHE A 13 6.56 44.33 -27.46
C PHE A 13 5.71 43.42 -26.57
N TYR A 14 4.39 43.72 -26.43
CA TYR A 14 3.44 42.85 -25.72
C TYR A 14 3.23 41.50 -26.41
N CYS A 15 3.16 41.46 -27.77
CA CYS A 15 3.09 40.22 -28.51
C CYS A 15 4.38 39.39 -28.40
N TYR A 16 5.54 40.03 -28.38
CA TYR A 16 6.83 39.32 -28.21
C TYR A 16 6.99 38.74 -26.82
N ILE A 17 6.61 39.49 -25.75
CA ILE A 17 6.64 38.99 -24.40
C ILE A 17 5.60 37.88 -24.18
N ASN A 18 4.39 38.00 -24.72
CA ASN A 18 3.39 36.95 -24.64
C ASN A 18 3.78 35.68 -25.42
N ASN A 19 4.43 35.79 -26.54
CA ASN A 19 4.96 34.62 -27.26
C ASN A 19 6.14 33.99 -26.51
N GLN A 20 7.03 34.77 -25.89
CA GLN A 20 8.09 34.22 -25.06
C GLN A 20 7.55 33.60 -23.76
N LEU A 21 6.50 34.18 -23.16
CA LEU A 21 5.81 33.58 -22.00
C LEU A 21 5.01 32.33 -22.36
N LEU A 22 4.54 32.20 -23.61
CA LEU A 22 3.88 30.99 -24.13
C LEU A 22 4.89 29.86 -24.45
N GLU A 23 6.11 30.21 -24.88
CA GLU A 23 7.18 29.21 -25.07
C GLU A 23 7.73 28.62 -23.77
N TYR A 24 7.55 29.27 -22.61
CA TYR A 24 8.03 28.80 -21.32
C TYR A 24 7.06 27.88 -20.55
N LYS A 25 5.89 27.62 -21.08
CA LYS A 25 5.04 26.57 -20.53
C LYS A 25 5.43 25.21 -21.13
N LYS A 26 6.66 24.76 -20.80
CA LYS A 26 7.09 23.40 -21.10
C LYS A 26 6.12 22.46 -20.37
N MET A 27 5.12 21.96 -21.07
CA MET A 27 4.27 20.91 -20.52
C MET A 27 5.15 19.69 -20.30
N ILE A 28 5.22 19.24 -19.04
CA ILE A 28 5.91 17.99 -18.71
C ILE A 28 5.03 16.88 -19.25
N ASP A 29 5.60 16.01 -20.09
CA ASP A 29 4.96 14.76 -20.41
C ASP A 29 5.01 13.86 -19.15
N LEU A 30 3.85 13.61 -18.56
CA LEU A 30 3.75 12.80 -17.36
C LEU A 30 4.22 11.36 -17.59
N ARG A 31 4.03 10.82 -18.79
CA ARG A 31 4.51 9.48 -19.13
C ARG A 31 6.03 9.42 -19.13
N ASP A 32 6.69 10.41 -19.72
CA ASP A 32 8.16 10.51 -19.75
C ASP A 32 8.73 10.68 -18.33
N LEU A 33 8.10 11.54 -17.52
CA LEU A 33 8.48 11.71 -16.11
C LEU A 33 8.40 10.38 -15.35
N PHE A 34 7.30 9.69 -15.47
CA PHE A 34 7.06 8.42 -14.75
C PHE A 34 7.95 7.29 -15.27
N HIS A 35 8.20 7.26 -16.55
CA HIS A 35 9.16 6.34 -17.15
C HIS A 35 10.58 6.59 -16.65
N GLY A 36 10.98 7.84 -16.52
CA GLY A 36 12.27 8.22 -15.92
C GLY A 36 12.42 7.73 -14.47
N LEU A 37 11.40 7.92 -13.65
CA LEU A 37 11.39 7.46 -12.26
C LEU A 37 11.43 5.92 -12.15
N GLN A 38 10.69 5.23 -13.01
CA GLN A 38 10.74 3.77 -13.08
C GLN A 38 12.15 3.27 -13.45
N ASN A 39 12.80 3.89 -14.43
CA ASN A 39 14.16 3.53 -14.84
C ASN A 39 15.16 3.75 -13.70
N GLN A 40 15.01 4.83 -12.93
CA GLN A 40 15.84 5.09 -11.75
C GLN A 40 15.66 4.01 -10.68
N MET A 41 14.43 3.63 -10.38
CA MET A 41 14.13 2.54 -9.42
C MET A 41 14.70 1.20 -9.90
N LEU A 42 14.49 0.85 -11.18
CA LEU A 42 15.04 -0.37 -11.78
C LEU A 42 16.57 -0.39 -11.75
N ALA A 43 17.22 0.74 -12.02
CA ALA A 43 18.67 0.84 -11.93
C ALA A 43 19.16 0.56 -10.50
N SER A 44 18.51 1.11 -9.48
CA SER A 44 18.83 0.86 -8.07
C SER A 44 18.65 -0.62 -7.67
N LEU A 45 17.57 -1.25 -8.12
CA LEU A 45 17.32 -2.67 -7.87
C LEU A 45 18.35 -3.58 -8.59
N ASN A 46 18.78 -3.22 -9.79
CA ASN A 46 19.75 -3.98 -10.58
C ASN A 46 21.16 -3.88 -10.01
N VAL A 47 21.60 -2.72 -9.56
CA VAL A 47 22.91 -2.53 -8.89
C VAL A 47 23.06 -3.50 -7.73
N ASN A 48 22.06 -3.63 -6.88
CA ASN A 48 22.11 -4.57 -5.77
C ASN A 48 22.15 -6.03 -6.21
N ARG A 49 21.49 -6.35 -7.31
CA ARG A 49 21.50 -7.71 -7.86
C ARG A 49 22.87 -8.12 -8.38
N GLU A 50 23.64 -7.18 -8.96
CA GLU A 50 24.96 -7.45 -9.56
C GLU A 50 26.09 -7.47 -8.54
N PHE A 51 26.06 -6.59 -7.55
CA PHE A 51 27.18 -6.37 -6.63
C PHE A 51 27.04 -7.01 -5.25
N ILE A 52 25.86 -7.49 -4.88
CA ILE A 52 25.67 -8.21 -3.62
C ILE A 52 25.71 -9.73 -3.88
N GLU A 53 26.73 -10.43 -3.40
CA GLU A 53 26.91 -11.86 -3.65
C GLU A 53 26.02 -12.75 -2.75
N HIS A 54 25.77 -12.33 -1.50
CA HIS A 54 25.01 -13.13 -0.54
C HIS A 54 23.48 -13.03 -0.79
N PRO A 55 22.77 -14.18 -0.97
CA PRO A 55 21.33 -14.20 -1.27
C PRO A 55 20.47 -13.47 -0.22
N GLY A 56 20.77 -13.61 1.07
CA GLY A 56 20.06 -12.91 2.15
C GLY A 56 20.19 -11.40 2.05
N SER A 57 21.41 -10.89 1.84
CA SER A 57 21.65 -9.46 1.69
C SER A 57 21.03 -8.87 0.42
N LYS A 58 20.90 -9.66 -0.65
CA LYS A 58 20.15 -9.26 -1.86
C LYS A 58 18.67 -9.08 -1.57
N GLY A 59 18.07 -10.01 -0.81
CA GLY A 59 16.69 -9.93 -0.39
C GLY A 59 16.42 -8.67 0.42
N GLU A 60 17.21 -8.46 1.49
CA GLU A 60 17.10 -7.29 2.37
C GLU A 60 17.26 -5.96 1.60
N ALA A 61 18.20 -5.88 0.68
CA ALA A 61 18.40 -4.70 -0.14
C ALA A 61 17.20 -4.42 -1.06
N THR A 62 16.59 -5.46 -1.64
CA THR A 62 15.40 -5.32 -2.47
C THR A 62 14.20 -4.84 -1.64
N GLU A 63 13.99 -5.44 -0.45
CA GLU A 63 12.95 -5.01 0.49
C GLU A 63 13.14 -3.55 0.89
N GLN A 64 14.37 -3.15 1.23
CA GLN A 64 14.69 -1.78 1.63
C GLN A 64 14.39 -0.77 0.51
N HIS A 65 14.70 -1.07 -0.76
CA HIS A 65 14.37 -0.20 -1.89
C HIS A 65 12.86 0.01 -2.09
N TRP A 66 12.07 -1.05 -1.93
CA TRP A 66 10.62 -0.93 -1.98
C TRP A 66 10.08 -0.05 -0.84
N ILE A 67 10.60 -0.22 0.37
CA ILE A 67 10.25 0.61 1.52
C ILE A 67 10.60 2.08 1.26
N GLU A 68 11.82 2.36 0.79
CA GLU A 68 12.28 3.72 0.48
C GLU A 68 11.47 4.37 -0.65
N PHE A 69 11.17 3.62 -1.71
CA PHE A 69 10.30 4.09 -2.78
C PHE A 69 8.92 4.50 -2.23
N LEU A 70 8.28 3.64 -1.47
CA LEU A 70 6.96 3.93 -0.92
C LEU A 70 6.99 5.10 0.08
N ARG A 71 8.01 5.18 0.93
CA ARG A 71 8.20 6.32 1.86
C ARG A 71 8.41 7.65 1.15
N THR A 72 9.07 7.63 0.00
CA THR A 72 9.38 8.85 -0.77
C THR A 72 8.11 9.45 -1.39
N TYR A 73 7.19 8.61 -1.85
CA TYR A 73 6.05 9.07 -2.64
C TYR A 73 4.70 9.01 -1.94
N LEU A 74 4.55 8.21 -0.88
CA LEU A 74 3.31 8.20 -0.09
C LEU A 74 3.24 9.45 0.81
N PRO A 75 2.04 10.01 1.04
CA PRO A 75 1.84 11.06 2.04
C PRO A 75 2.29 10.63 3.44
N ASP A 76 2.81 11.55 4.25
CA ASP A 76 3.41 11.32 5.58
C ASP A 76 2.49 10.59 6.58
N ARG A 77 1.18 10.61 6.37
CA ARG A 77 0.23 9.85 7.18
C ARG A 77 0.40 8.32 7.06
N TYR A 78 1.00 7.85 5.98
CA TYR A 78 1.28 6.45 5.74
C TYR A 78 2.74 6.16 6.08
N LYS A 79 2.97 5.34 7.10
CA LYS A 79 4.31 4.82 7.39
C LYS A 79 4.50 3.48 6.69
N VAL A 80 5.73 3.20 6.35
CA VAL A 80 6.10 1.98 5.62
C VAL A 80 7.31 1.36 6.30
N ASP A 81 7.18 0.15 6.79
CA ASP A 81 8.25 -0.56 7.48
C ASP A 81 8.14 -2.08 7.24
N LYS A 82 9.24 -2.80 7.47
CA LYS A 82 9.24 -4.25 7.66
C LYS A 82 8.79 -4.55 9.08
N ALA A 83 7.75 -5.35 9.26
CA ALA A 83 7.17 -5.55 10.59
C ALA A 83 6.43 -6.88 10.74
N ILE A 84 6.19 -7.25 11.98
CA ILE A 84 5.24 -8.26 12.41
C ILE A 84 3.97 -7.53 12.86
N VAL A 85 2.82 -8.02 12.45
CA VAL A 85 1.53 -7.45 12.87
C VAL A 85 1.02 -8.24 14.06
N ILE A 86 0.51 -7.54 15.09
CA ILE A 86 0.00 -8.14 16.34
C ILE A 86 -1.46 -7.75 16.57
N ASP A 87 -2.18 -8.58 17.32
CA ASP A 87 -3.52 -8.25 17.81
C ASP A 87 -3.59 -8.14 19.33
N SER A 88 -4.71 -7.63 19.84
CA SER A 88 -4.95 -7.46 21.28
C SER A 88 -5.08 -8.77 22.05
N THR A 89 -5.12 -9.92 21.40
CA THR A 89 -5.17 -11.24 22.06
C THR A 89 -3.81 -11.95 22.05
N GLY A 90 -2.76 -11.29 21.53
CA GLY A 90 -1.40 -11.81 21.52
C GLY A 90 -1.07 -12.67 20.30
N ASN A 91 -1.98 -12.78 19.31
CA ASN A 91 -1.62 -13.43 18.06
C ASN A 91 -0.73 -12.51 17.21
N VAL A 92 0.16 -13.11 16.45
CA VAL A 92 1.10 -12.43 15.57
C VAL A 92 1.01 -12.98 14.14
N SER A 93 1.25 -12.12 13.16
CA SER A 93 1.44 -12.55 11.77
C SER A 93 2.84 -13.12 11.55
N GLU A 94 3.07 -13.67 10.38
CA GLU A 94 4.43 -13.76 9.87
C GLU A 94 5.05 -12.36 9.67
N GLN A 95 6.38 -12.27 9.64
CA GLN A 95 7.04 -11.00 9.33
C GLN A 95 6.78 -10.63 7.88
N MET A 96 6.16 -9.47 7.67
CA MET A 96 5.91 -8.89 6.36
C MET A 96 7.07 -8.01 5.93
N ASP A 97 7.47 -8.11 4.67
CA ASP A 97 8.58 -7.32 4.14
C ASP A 97 8.20 -5.84 3.99
N VAL A 98 6.92 -5.56 3.67
CA VAL A 98 6.37 -4.21 3.60
C VAL A 98 5.02 -4.17 4.30
N VAL A 99 4.90 -3.31 5.32
CA VAL A 99 3.65 -2.97 5.99
C VAL A 99 3.40 -1.48 5.84
N ILE A 100 2.26 -1.12 5.26
CA ILE A 100 1.78 0.28 5.18
C ILE A 100 0.73 0.46 6.27
N TYR A 101 0.99 1.41 7.18
CA TYR A 101 0.15 1.61 8.35
C TYR A 101 -0.08 3.09 8.65
N ASP A 102 -1.07 3.38 9.49
CA ASP A 102 -1.45 4.74 9.84
C ASP A 102 -0.43 5.35 10.81
N ALA A 103 0.05 6.56 10.49
CA ALA A 103 1.00 7.29 11.33
C ALA A 103 0.32 8.14 12.42
N ILE A 104 -0.98 8.45 12.26
CA ILE A 104 -1.69 9.41 13.09
C ILE A 104 -2.47 8.72 14.21
N TYR A 105 -3.17 7.64 13.86
CA TYR A 105 -4.06 6.93 14.79
C TYR A 105 -3.45 5.65 15.36
N THR A 106 -2.15 5.37 15.07
CA THR A 106 -1.43 4.25 15.67
C THR A 106 -0.92 4.65 17.06
N PRO A 107 -1.52 4.16 18.16
CA PRO A 107 -1.21 4.64 19.51
C PRO A 107 0.15 4.17 20.01
N PHE A 108 0.65 3.05 19.47
CA PHE A 108 1.92 2.47 19.87
C PHE A 108 2.52 1.61 18.76
N ILE A 109 3.85 1.53 18.75
CA ILE A 109 4.66 0.62 17.95
C ILE A 109 5.71 0.05 18.86
N PHE A 110 5.81 -1.28 18.95
CA PHE A 110 6.84 -1.92 19.72
C PHE A 110 8.06 -2.22 18.86
N ARG A 111 9.23 -2.02 19.46
CA ARG A 111 10.51 -2.41 18.85
C ARG A 111 11.30 -3.24 19.83
N GLN A 112 11.58 -4.48 19.49
CA GLN A 112 12.33 -5.40 20.35
C GLN A 112 13.23 -6.30 19.50
N ASN A 113 14.51 -6.40 19.87
CA ASN A 113 15.48 -7.30 19.23
C ASN A 113 15.56 -7.17 17.69
N GLY A 114 15.44 -5.96 17.18
CA GLY A 114 15.46 -5.69 15.73
C GLY A 114 14.13 -5.91 15.01
N PHE A 115 13.10 -6.41 15.69
CA PHE A 115 11.75 -6.56 15.16
C PHE A 115 10.86 -5.37 15.52
N MET A 116 10.00 -5.01 14.58
CA MET A 116 8.95 -4.02 14.79
C MET A 116 7.60 -4.74 14.84
N TYR A 117 6.76 -4.37 15.81
CA TYR A 117 5.42 -4.91 15.99
C TYR A 117 4.39 -3.78 15.84
N ILE A 118 3.43 -3.97 14.95
CA ILE A 118 2.40 -2.98 14.60
C ILE A 118 1.03 -3.56 14.92
N PRO A 119 0.13 -2.83 15.60
CA PRO A 119 -1.25 -3.26 15.81
C PRO A 119 -1.99 -3.51 14.51
N ALA A 120 -2.73 -4.61 14.45
CA ALA A 120 -3.46 -5.03 13.25
C ALA A 120 -4.49 -3.99 12.79
N GLU A 121 -5.05 -3.23 13.72
CA GLU A 121 -5.98 -2.13 13.45
C GLU A 121 -5.36 -1.02 12.60
N SER A 122 -4.06 -0.79 12.76
CA SER A 122 -3.33 0.29 12.10
C SER A 122 -2.97 0.00 10.63
N VAL A 123 -3.12 -1.25 10.18
CA VAL A 123 -2.61 -1.72 8.90
C VAL A 123 -3.55 -1.40 7.75
N TYR A 124 -3.02 -0.74 6.72
CA TYR A 124 -3.70 -0.51 5.44
C TYR A 124 -3.38 -1.57 4.40
N ALA A 125 -2.08 -1.90 4.27
CA ALA A 125 -1.62 -2.81 3.22
C ALA A 125 -0.38 -3.59 3.67
N VAL A 126 -0.23 -4.80 3.13
CA VAL A 126 0.94 -5.64 3.34
C VAL A 126 1.41 -6.27 2.04
N PHE A 127 2.72 -6.31 1.84
CA PHE A 127 3.31 -6.91 0.66
C PHE A 127 4.48 -7.82 1.03
N GLU A 128 4.55 -8.93 0.31
CA GLU A 128 5.75 -9.74 0.25
C GLU A 128 6.64 -9.25 -0.87
N VAL A 129 7.95 -9.23 -0.66
CA VAL A 129 8.95 -8.82 -1.65
C VAL A 129 9.77 -10.02 -2.07
N LYS A 130 9.89 -10.22 -3.38
CA LYS A 130 10.74 -11.25 -3.97
C LYS A 130 11.50 -10.69 -5.16
N GLN A 131 12.62 -11.29 -5.52
CA GLN A 131 13.32 -10.91 -6.74
C GLN A 131 12.56 -11.34 -7.98
N ASP A 132 11.97 -12.53 -7.95
CA ASP A 132 11.18 -13.10 -9.04
C ASP A 132 9.83 -13.60 -8.53
N VAL A 133 8.78 -13.42 -9.34
CA VAL A 133 7.42 -13.83 -8.97
C VAL A 133 7.20 -15.33 -9.07
N LYS A 134 8.02 -16.04 -9.85
CA LYS A 134 7.83 -17.47 -10.13
C LYS A 134 7.92 -18.31 -8.88
N GLY A 135 6.83 -19.01 -8.56
CA GLY A 135 6.73 -19.87 -7.38
C GLY A 135 6.48 -19.14 -6.06
N HIS A 136 6.23 -17.82 -6.07
CA HIS A 136 6.09 -17.03 -4.84
C HIS A 136 4.70 -16.42 -4.62
N ILE A 137 3.76 -16.56 -5.56
CA ILE A 137 2.40 -15.99 -5.41
C ILE A 137 1.65 -16.65 -4.24
N GLU A 138 1.68 -17.98 -4.16
CA GLU A 138 1.01 -18.72 -3.08
C GLU A 138 1.65 -18.42 -1.72
N TYR A 139 2.98 -18.33 -1.65
CA TYR A 139 3.69 -17.96 -0.44
C TYR A 139 3.31 -16.54 0.03
N ALA A 140 3.28 -15.56 -0.88
CA ALA A 140 2.83 -14.21 -0.56
C ALA A 140 1.37 -14.19 -0.07
N ALA A 141 0.50 -15.01 -0.69
CA ALA A 141 -0.89 -15.16 -0.29
C ALA A 141 -1.05 -15.70 1.14
N GLN A 142 -0.24 -16.70 1.54
CA GLN A 142 -0.22 -17.25 2.90
C GLN A 142 0.24 -16.21 3.92
N LYS A 143 1.27 -15.42 3.60
CA LYS A 143 1.71 -14.33 4.46
C LYS A 143 0.64 -13.23 4.63
N VAL A 144 -0.04 -12.86 3.55
CA VAL A 144 -1.17 -11.92 3.62
C VAL A 144 -2.29 -12.47 4.49
N GLU A 145 -2.62 -13.75 4.35
CA GLU A 145 -3.61 -14.43 5.21
C GLU A 145 -3.24 -14.36 6.67
N SER A 146 -1.95 -14.55 7.04
CA SER A 146 -1.50 -14.48 8.43
C SER A 146 -1.82 -13.13 9.09
N VAL A 147 -1.80 -12.04 8.31
CA VAL A 147 -2.19 -10.70 8.78
C VAL A 147 -3.71 -10.56 8.87
N ARG A 148 -4.43 -11.03 7.86
CA ARG A 148 -5.89 -10.87 7.77
C ARG A 148 -6.67 -11.73 8.76
N THR A 149 -6.06 -12.77 9.31
CA THR A 149 -6.65 -13.61 10.37
C THR A 149 -6.61 -12.97 11.74
N LEU A 150 -5.79 -11.93 11.94
CA LEU A 150 -5.68 -11.25 13.22
C LEU A 150 -6.97 -10.53 13.60
N LYS A 151 -7.24 -10.49 14.91
CA LYS A 151 -8.38 -9.75 15.45
C LYS A 151 -8.10 -8.26 15.43
N ARG A 152 -9.07 -7.49 14.98
CA ARG A 152 -8.99 -6.03 14.97
C ARG A 152 -10.15 -5.46 15.75
N THR A 153 -9.85 -4.53 16.63
CA THR A 153 -10.87 -3.79 17.40
C THR A 153 -11.39 -2.60 16.58
N SER A 154 -12.56 -2.11 16.94
CA SER A 154 -13.09 -0.83 16.46
C SER A 154 -14.00 -0.27 17.53
N ILE A 155 -13.65 0.89 18.07
CA ILE A 155 -14.47 1.59 19.08
C ILE A 155 -14.95 2.93 18.57
N GLY A 156 -15.99 3.45 19.24
CA GLY A 156 -16.45 4.81 19.01
C GLY A 156 -15.40 5.83 19.48
N MET A 157 -15.37 6.97 18.82
CA MET A 157 -14.49 8.09 19.17
C MET A 157 -15.31 9.31 19.56
N ILE A 158 -14.70 10.19 20.35
CA ILE A 158 -15.26 11.53 20.57
C ILE A 158 -14.78 12.43 19.45
N ASP A 159 -15.70 12.90 18.62
CA ASP A 159 -15.45 13.88 17.58
C ASP A 159 -16.27 15.15 17.86
N SER A 160 -15.57 16.27 17.97
CA SER A 160 -16.19 17.60 18.19
C SER A 160 -17.18 17.60 19.38
N GLY A 161 -16.86 16.86 20.44
CA GLY A 161 -17.70 16.74 21.66
C GLY A 161 -18.92 15.82 21.52
N LYS A 162 -19.02 15.06 20.44
CA LYS A 162 -20.04 14.03 20.22
C LYS A 162 -19.40 12.66 20.08
N THR A 163 -20.05 11.62 20.61
CA THR A 163 -19.61 10.25 20.41
C THR A 163 -19.95 9.81 18.97
N ALA A 164 -18.95 9.58 18.16
CA ALA A 164 -19.11 8.90 16.88
C ALA A 164 -19.14 7.38 17.11
N ALA A 165 -20.01 6.68 16.41
CA ALA A 165 -20.07 5.22 16.47
C ALA A 165 -18.77 4.55 15.99
N ALA A 166 -18.52 3.32 16.43
CA ALA A 166 -17.43 2.50 15.92
C ALA A 166 -17.55 2.35 14.38
N ARG A 167 -16.42 2.47 13.70
CA ARG A 167 -16.38 2.33 12.23
C ARG A 167 -16.24 0.84 11.87
N PRO A 168 -16.81 0.42 10.74
CA PRO A 168 -16.54 -0.90 10.19
C PRO A 168 -15.04 -1.12 9.96
N LEU A 169 -14.59 -2.37 10.12
CA LEU A 169 -13.23 -2.74 9.77
C LEU A 169 -12.99 -2.55 8.27
N THR A 170 -11.84 -1.96 7.95
CA THR A 170 -11.39 -1.83 6.56
C THR A 170 -10.73 -3.11 6.08
N LYS A 171 -10.79 -3.39 4.78
CA LYS A 171 -10.02 -4.49 4.18
C LYS A 171 -8.53 -4.15 4.21
N ILE A 172 -7.68 -5.12 4.60
CA ILE A 172 -6.23 -4.98 4.45
C ILE A 172 -5.86 -5.39 3.03
N ILE A 173 -5.22 -4.48 2.31
CA ILE A 173 -4.71 -4.72 0.96
C ILE A 173 -3.56 -5.71 1.06
N GLY A 174 -3.56 -6.73 0.21
CA GLY A 174 -2.49 -7.71 0.14
C GLY A 174 -1.88 -7.80 -1.24
N GLY A 175 -0.56 -8.02 -1.31
CA GLY A 175 0.09 -8.14 -2.61
C GLY A 175 1.51 -8.70 -2.60
N ILE A 176 2.12 -8.70 -3.79
CA ILE A 176 3.50 -9.12 -4.02
C ILE A 176 4.22 -8.06 -4.87
N LEU A 177 5.47 -7.79 -4.50
CA LEU A 177 6.35 -6.84 -5.19
C LEU A 177 7.60 -7.60 -5.66
N THR A 178 7.90 -7.53 -6.96
CA THR A 178 9.05 -8.21 -7.52
C THR A 178 9.79 -7.35 -8.54
N THR A 179 11.08 -7.64 -8.70
CA THR A 179 11.90 -7.00 -9.73
C THR A 179 11.67 -7.64 -11.08
N THR A 180 11.52 -8.96 -11.12
CA THR A 180 11.44 -9.73 -12.35
C THR A 180 10.32 -10.76 -12.34
N SER A 181 10.04 -11.29 -13.55
CA SER A 181 9.16 -12.43 -13.75
C SER A 181 9.82 -13.41 -14.72
N SER A 182 10.18 -14.61 -14.24
CA SER A 182 10.67 -15.70 -15.09
C SER A 182 9.56 -16.48 -15.82
N TYR A 183 8.31 -16.00 -15.76
CA TYR A 183 7.23 -16.53 -16.57
C TYR A 183 7.27 -15.94 -17.98
N SER A 184 6.90 -16.73 -18.99
CA SER A 184 6.86 -16.30 -20.39
C SER A 184 5.69 -15.38 -20.73
N GLY A 185 5.05 -14.74 -19.74
CA GLY A 185 3.96 -13.80 -19.90
C GLY A 185 3.01 -13.78 -18.71
N ASN A 186 2.03 -12.90 -18.76
CA ASN A 186 1.12 -12.62 -17.65
C ASN A 186 0.08 -13.74 -17.39
N ASN A 187 -0.15 -14.64 -18.33
CA ASN A 187 -1.20 -15.66 -18.20
C ASN A 187 -0.98 -16.59 -17.01
N THR A 188 0.24 -17.03 -16.75
CA THR A 188 0.53 -17.90 -15.59
C THR A 188 0.25 -17.19 -14.28
N VAL A 189 0.64 -15.93 -14.18
CA VAL A 189 0.33 -15.08 -13.01
C VAL A 189 -1.19 -14.91 -12.84
N LYS A 190 -1.91 -14.64 -13.92
CA LYS A 190 -3.39 -14.54 -13.91
C LYS A 190 -4.03 -15.82 -13.38
N VAL A 191 -3.59 -16.98 -13.87
CA VAL A 191 -4.12 -18.27 -13.43
C VAL A 191 -3.86 -18.50 -11.94
N GLN A 192 -2.66 -18.20 -11.44
CA GLN A 192 -2.34 -18.35 -10.03
C GLN A 192 -3.17 -17.39 -9.15
N LEU A 193 -3.32 -16.13 -9.55
CA LEU A 193 -4.16 -15.16 -8.83
C LEU A 193 -5.63 -15.58 -8.81
N ASN A 194 -6.15 -16.14 -9.90
CA ASN A 194 -7.53 -16.66 -9.97
C ASN A 194 -7.77 -17.88 -9.05
N ASN A 195 -6.73 -18.61 -8.69
CA ASN A 195 -6.83 -19.77 -7.80
C ASN A 195 -6.84 -19.39 -6.32
N LEU A 196 -6.40 -18.17 -5.96
CA LEU A 196 -6.41 -17.69 -4.59
C LEU A 196 -7.86 -17.43 -4.13
N LYS A 197 -8.15 -17.75 -2.86
CA LYS A 197 -9.49 -17.62 -2.29
C LYS A 197 -9.45 -17.03 -0.88
N GLY A 198 -10.55 -16.43 -0.50
CA GLY A 198 -10.74 -15.93 0.85
C GLY A 198 -9.66 -14.96 1.28
N LEU A 199 -9.13 -15.17 2.48
CA LEU A 199 -8.09 -14.31 3.06
C LEU A 199 -6.76 -14.33 2.29
N GLN A 200 -6.52 -15.34 1.45
CA GLN A 200 -5.32 -15.46 0.62
C GLN A 200 -5.36 -14.62 -0.66
N THR A 201 -6.50 -14.02 -1.01
CA THR A 201 -6.62 -13.20 -2.22
C THR A 201 -5.64 -12.05 -2.22
N LEU A 202 -4.95 -11.81 -3.35
CA LEU A 202 -4.08 -10.66 -3.53
C LEU A 202 -4.80 -9.58 -4.33
N ASP A 203 -4.68 -8.32 -3.89
CA ASP A 203 -5.40 -7.19 -4.50
C ASP A 203 -4.60 -6.55 -5.64
N LEU A 204 -3.29 -6.34 -5.42
CA LEU A 204 -2.41 -5.72 -6.40
C LEU A 204 -0.96 -6.14 -6.20
N GLY A 205 -0.14 -5.93 -7.21
CA GLY A 205 1.29 -6.18 -7.15
C GLY A 205 2.05 -5.52 -8.29
N CYS A 206 3.37 -5.49 -8.17
CA CYS A 206 4.27 -4.95 -9.18
C CYS A 206 5.33 -5.98 -9.56
N LEU A 207 5.35 -6.31 -10.85
CA LEU A 207 6.40 -7.09 -11.48
C LEU A 207 7.14 -6.11 -12.39
N CYS A 208 8.22 -5.49 -11.90
CA CYS A 208 8.80 -4.30 -12.52
C CYS A 208 9.14 -4.44 -14.01
N ASP A 209 9.60 -5.62 -14.43
CA ASP A 209 10.00 -5.92 -15.81
C ASP A 209 8.87 -6.44 -16.71
N THR A 210 7.67 -6.64 -16.15
CA THR A 210 6.57 -7.32 -16.84
C THR A 210 5.29 -6.49 -16.86
N GLY A 211 4.96 -5.86 -15.74
CA GLY A 211 3.75 -5.04 -15.53
C GLY A 211 3.27 -5.12 -14.09
N SER A 212 2.55 -4.13 -13.64
CA SER A 212 1.79 -4.21 -12.40
C SER A 212 0.44 -4.87 -12.65
N PHE A 213 -0.06 -5.58 -11.66
CA PHE A 213 -1.40 -6.14 -11.71
C PHE A 213 -2.29 -5.56 -10.62
N TYR A 214 -3.57 -5.53 -10.89
CA TYR A 214 -4.60 -5.39 -9.88
C TYR A 214 -5.77 -6.33 -10.19
N VAL A 215 -6.41 -6.81 -9.12
CA VAL A 215 -7.48 -7.79 -9.21
C VAL A 215 -8.80 -7.11 -8.87
N ASP A 216 -9.73 -7.15 -9.80
CA ASP A 216 -11.10 -6.72 -9.61
C ASP A 216 -11.92 -7.90 -9.08
N TYR A 217 -12.56 -7.73 -7.92
CA TYR A 217 -13.35 -8.76 -7.27
C TYR A 217 -14.83 -8.41 -7.29
N ASN A 218 -15.66 -9.41 -7.59
CA ASN A 218 -17.05 -9.38 -7.15
C ASN A 218 -17.07 -9.79 -5.68
N GLU A 219 -17.55 -8.91 -4.82
CA GLU A 219 -17.69 -9.12 -3.38
C GLU A 219 -19.17 -9.01 -3.01
N THR A 220 -19.59 -9.78 -2.04
CA THR A 220 -20.94 -9.72 -1.48
C THR A 220 -20.83 -9.33 0.00
N GLU A 221 -21.61 -8.34 0.40
CA GLU A 221 -21.73 -8.04 1.83
C GLU A 221 -22.49 -9.17 2.52
N PRO A 222 -22.05 -9.62 3.70
CA PRO A 222 -22.70 -10.69 4.43
C PRO A 222 -24.11 -10.30 4.84
N GLU A 223 -25.08 -11.17 4.59
CA GLU A 223 -26.45 -10.97 5.04
C GLU A 223 -26.55 -11.19 6.56
N GLY A 224 -27.23 -10.28 7.24
CA GLY A 224 -27.53 -10.41 8.69
C GLY A 224 -26.39 -10.12 9.64
N ILE A 225 -25.20 -9.80 9.13
CA ILE A 225 -24.05 -9.38 9.93
C ILE A 225 -23.72 -7.93 9.59
N ALA A 226 -24.05 -7.01 10.46
CA ALA A 226 -23.65 -5.61 10.30
C ALA A 226 -22.28 -5.38 10.98
N PRO A 227 -21.44 -4.48 10.48
CA PRO A 227 -20.26 -4.04 11.18
C PRO A 227 -20.67 -3.44 12.55
N THR A 228 -20.13 -3.97 13.64
CA THR A 228 -20.48 -3.57 14.98
C THR A 228 -19.23 -3.17 15.78
N SER A 229 -19.42 -2.67 17.02
CA SER A 229 -18.31 -2.47 17.96
C SER A 229 -17.84 -3.79 18.62
N ASN A 230 -18.52 -4.91 18.37
CA ASN A 230 -18.09 -6.21 18.84
C ASN A 230 -16.98 -6.77 17.97
N ILE A 231 -15.85 -7.15 18.60
CA ILE A 231 -14.65 -7.64 17.89
C ILE A 231 -14.93 -8.92 17.11
N GLU A 232 -15.67 -9.87 17.67
CA GLU A 232 -15.93 -11.15 17.00
C GLU A 232 -16.88 -10.97 15.81
N ASP A 233 -17.91 -10.13 15.93
CA ASP A 233 -18.83 -9.82 14.83
C ASP A 233 -18.09 -9.11 13.70
N ASN A 234 -17.22 -8.16 14.01
CA ASN A 234 -16.39 -7.47 13.01
C ASN A 234 -15.43 -8.43 12.31
N ARG A 235 -14.82 -9.36 13.05
CA ARG A 235 -13.93 -10.37 12.48
C ARG A 235 -14.68 -11.29 11.55
N GLU A 236 -15.84 -11.78 11.96
CA GLU A 236 -16.68 -12.65 11.13
C GLU A 236 -17.18 -11.93 9.90
N TYR A 237 -17.62 -10.68 10.03
CA TYR A 237 -18.03 -9.84 8.89
C TYR A 237 -16.91 -9.74 7.85
N ILE A 238 -15.72 -9.31 8.26
CA ILE A 238 -14.61 -9.11 7.31
C ILE A 238 -14.13 -10.44 6.71
N ARG A 239 -14.17 -11.54 7.47
CA ARG A 239 -13.85 -12.88 6.99
C ARG A 239 -14.82 -13.30 5.87
N GLN A 240 -16.12 -13.12 6.06
CA GLN A 240 -17.12 -13.46 5.07
C GLN A 240 -17.00 -12.59 3.80
N VAL A 241 -16.69 -11.30 3.94
CA VAL A 241 -16.39 -10.44 2.78
C VAL A 241 -15.25 -11.03 1.95
N TYR A 242 -14.13 -11.44 2.57
CA TYR A 242 -13.04 -12.08 1.84
C TYR A 242 -13.44 -13.42 1.23
N GLU A 243 -14.19 -14.26 1.95
CA GLU A 243 -14.64 -15.56 1.45
C GLU A 243 -15.61 -15.45 0.26
N SER A 244 -16.38 -14.37 0.21
CA SER A 244 -17.31 -14.10 -0.90
C SER A 244 -16.59 -13.70 -2.19
N ARG A 245 -15.31 -13.33 -2.12
CA ARG A 245 -14.54 -12.82 -3.25
C ARG A 245 -14.47 -13.80 -4.40
N LYS A 246 -14.88 -13.36 -5.57
CA LYS A 246 -14.69 -14.05 -6.84
C LYS A 246 -13.96 -13.11 -7.79
N VAL A 247 -12.86 -13.57 -8.36
CA VAL A 247 -12.13 -12.79 -9.34
C VAL A 247 -13.05 -12.48 -10.52
N LYS A 248 -13.27 -11.22 -10.78
CA LYS A 248 -13.96 -10.72 -11.95
C LYS A 248 -12.98 -10.51 -13.10
N GLU A 249 -11.86 -9.88 -12.82
CA GLU A 249 -10.81 -9.61 -13.80
C GLU A 249 -9.46 -9.39 -13.13
N VAL A 250 -8.38 -9.89 -13.77
CA VAL A 250 -6.99 -9.54 -13.44
C VAL A 250 -6.44 -8.67 -14.55
N LYS A 251 -6.16 -7.41 -14.24
CA LYS A 251 -5.64 -6.41 -15.18
C LYS A 251 -4.14 -6.22 -14.99
N PHE A 252 -3.44 -6.04 -16.11
CA PHE A 252 -2.01 -5.73 -16.13
C PHE A 252 -1.75 -4.40 -16.82
N SER A 253 -0.78 -3.65 -16.30
CA SER A 253 -0.23 -2.49 -16.98
C SER A 253 0.81 -2.89 -18.02
N ASP A 254 1.21 -1.93 -18.85
CA ASP A 254 2.43 -2.03 -19.64
C ASP A 254 3.65 -2.06 -18.70
N LYS A 255 4.71 -2.76 -19.11
CA LYS A 255 5.94 -2.89 -18.31
C LYS A 255 6.66 -1.55 -18.10
N GLU A 256 6.60 -0.67 -19.09
CA GLU A 256 7.28 0.64 -19.08
C GLU A 256 6.74 1.59 -18.01
N VAL A 257 5.53 1.33 -17.49
CA VAL A 257 4.87 2.14 -16.48
C VAL A 257 4.41 1.31 -15.27
N SER A 258 4.95 0.10 -15.11
CA SER A 258 4.52 -0.86 -14.09
C SER A 258 4.56 -0.29 -12.68
N LEU A 259 5.67 0.33 -12.29
CA LEU A 259 5.87 0.88 -10.96
C LEU A 259 4.88 2.01 -10.65
N PHE A 260 4.67 2.89 -11.62
CA PHE A 260 3.74 4.02 -11.45
C PHE A 260 2.28 3.59 -11.44
N THR A 261 1.91 2.65 -12.30
CA THR A 261 0.55 2.11 -12.31
C THR A 261 0.25 1.41 -10.98
N PHE A 262 1.20 0.62 -10.46
CA PHE A 262 1.10 0.05 -9.12
C PHE A 262 0.89 1.14 -8.06
N PHE A 263 1.76 2.16 -8.04
CA PHE A 263 1.71 3.22 -7.04
C PHE A 263 0.38 3.99 -7.08
N LEU A 264 -0.08 4.39 -8.26
CA LEU A 264 -1.35 5.10 -8.40
C LEU A 264 -2.55 4.24 -7.99
N GLN A 265 -2.55 2.94 -8.30
CA GLN A 265 -3.58 2.01 -7.85
C GLN A 265 -3.55 1.87 -6.32
N LEU A 266 -2.38 1.71 -5.72
CA LEU A 266 -2.22 1.67 -4.28
C LEU A 266 -2.78 2.95 -3.62
N VAL A 267 -2.39 4.12 -4.10
CA VAL A 267 -2.90 5.41 -3.58
C VAL A 267 -4.42 5.50 -3.72
N ASN A 268 -4.97 5.01 -4.84
CA ASN A 268 -6.41 4.99 -5.04
C ASN A 268 -7.12 4.10 -4.00
N TYR A 269 -6.60 2.91 -3.73
CA TYR A 269 -7.13 2.05 -2.66
C TYR A 269 -7.03 2.70 -1.28
N LEU A 270 -5.87 3.27 -0.95
CA LEU A 270 -5.67 3.97 0.34
C LEU A 270 -6.63 5.14 0.52
N LYS A 271 -6.92 5.88 -0.56
CA LYS A 271 -7.91 6.96 -0.56
C LYS A 271 -9.32 6.47 -0.23
N TYR A 272 -9.73 5.32 -0.77
CA TYR A 272 -11.06 4.74 -0.49
C TYR A 272 -11.16 4.22 0.94
N ILE A 273 -10.10 3.68 1.52
CA ILE A 273 -10.09 3.24 2.93
C ILE A 273 -10.27 4.46 3.85
N GLY A 274 -9.67 5.59 3.53
CA GLY A 274 -9.73 6.81 4.34
C GLY A 274 -8.86 6.71 5.60
N THR A 275 -9.44 6.39 6.75
CA THR A 275 -8.72 6.19 8.02
C THR A 275 -8.95 4.79 8.57
N VAL A 276 -8.00 4.29 9.37
CA VAL A 276 -8.18 3.06 10.13
C VAL A 276 -9.25 3.24 11.23
N PRO A 277 -9.89 2.16 11.69
CA PRO A 277 -10.76 2.19 12.88
C PRO A 277 -9.98 2.58 14.14
N ALA A 278 -10.68 3.14 15.13
CA ALA A 278 -10.06 3.44 16.41
C ALA A 278 -9.77 2.16 17.22
N ILE A 279 -8.55 2.07 17.72
CA ILE A 279 -8.07 0.92 18.49
C ILE A 279 -8.67 0.95 19.88
N ASP A 280 -9.12 -0.21 20.39
CA ASP A 280 -9.48 -0.40 21.77
C ASP A 280 -8.22 -0.63 22.62
N ILE A 281 -7.72 0.42 23.25
CA ILE A 281 -6.56 0.34 24.15
C ILE A 281 -6.85 -0.57 25.35
N ASN A 282 -8.09 -0.60 25.84
CA ASN A 282 -8.46 -1.44 26.99
C ASN A 282 -8.36 -2.94 26.66
N ALA A 283 -8.57 -3.32 25.39
CA ALA A 283 -8.34 -4.70 24.96
C ALA A 283 -6.87 -5.11 25.12
N TYR A 284 -5.93 -4.22 24.76
CA TYR A 284 -4.50 -4.45 24.95
C TYR A 284 -4.08 -4.42 26.41
N LEU A 285 -4.63 -3.52 27.22
CA LEU A 285 -4.37 -3.47 28.68
C LEU A 285 -4.85 -4.73 29.37
N LYS A 286 -6.01 -5.27 29.02
CA LYS A 286 -6.50 -6.56 29.52
C LYS A 286 -5.56 -7.71 29.17
N ALA A 287 -4.99 -7.72 27.97
CA ALA A 287 -4.07 -8.75 27.53
C ALA A 287 -2.79 -8.82 28.37
N ILE A 288 -2.33 -7.69 28.91
CA ILE A 288 -1.16 -7.64 29.82
C ILE A 288 -1.54 -7.69 31.31
N HIS A 289 -2.80 -8.02 31.62
CA HIS A 289 -3.33 -8.06 32.99
C HIS A 289 -3.11 -6.77 33.81
N ALA A 290 -3.07 -5.62 33.12
CA ALA A 290 -2.97 -4.35 33.80
C ALA A 290 -4.22 -4.12 34.66
N LYS A 291 -4.01 -3.91 35.94
CA LYS A 291 -5.08 -3.42 36.84
C LYS A 291 -5.19 -1.93 36.65
N ILE A 292 -6.29 -1.48 36.08
CA ILE A 292 -6.63 -0.07 35.99
C ILE A 292 -7.75 0.16 36.98
N ASP A 293 -7.55 1.06 37.95
CA ASP A 293 -8.62 1.56 38.76
C ASP A 293 -9.61 2.30 37.84
N GLU A 294 -10.91 1.99 37.97
CA GLU A 294 -11.96 2.43 37.04
C GLU A 294 -12.25 3.96 37.06
N ASP A 295 -11.39 4.77 37.68
CA ASP A 295 -11.58 6.20 37.94
C ASP A 295 -10.76 7.12 36.99
N ILE A 296 -10.68 6.79 35.68
CA ILE A 296 -10.16 7.76 34.68
C ILE A 296 -11.19 8.01 33.61
#